data_2e0ce42f0b0f3958e837dc9004b4202d
#
_entry.id   2e0ce42f0b0f3958e837dc9004b4202d
#
_cell.length_a   1.000
_cell.length_b   1.000
_cell.length_c   1.000
_cell.angle_alpha   90.00
_cell.angle_beta   90.00
_cell.angle_gamma   90.00
#
_symmetry.space_group_name_H-M   'P 1'
#
loop_
_entity.id
_entity.type
_entity.pdbx_description
1 polymer ?
#
loop_
_entity_poly.entity_id
_entity_poly.type
_entity_poly.pdbx_seq_one_letter_code
_entity_poly.pdbx_strand_id
1 'polypeptide(L)'
;FPARAKRVIFLFMHGGPSQVDLFDPKPQLEKDDGKPLPFDASRVQFASRGNLMKSPWRFRPCGESGLPMSELWQHLPQVADELCMVHSMCETNVSHGGACMKMHTGHEALVRPSLGSWVTYGLGTENQDLPGFVTICPTSLHGGVNNFGAAFLPPAHQGVPLGTPGYPNTLAKDAKFEFMNRSLWSGEEQRRQIETLRRLHDLSNHTSSASSPSAAELEARLKSFELAFRMQSAAPKVLDLDRETAETQKLYGLDEPETENYGRQCL
;
A
#
# COMPACT_ATOMS: atom_id res chain seq x y z
N PHE A 1 7.52 -23.27 5.45
CA PHE A 1 8.81 -22.63 5.17
C PHE A 1 9.08 -21.58 6.25
N PRO A 2 10.30 -21.46 6.75
CA PRO A 2 10.62 -20.41 7.71
C PRO A 2 10.50 -19.03 7.04
N ALA A 3 9.85 -18.08 7.74
CA ALA A 3 9.72 -16.72 7.25
C ALA A 3 11.11 -16.05 7.17
N ARG A 4 11.45 -15.48 6.02
CA ARG A 4 12.72 -14.78 5.80
C ARG A 4 12.54 -13.28 5.59
N ALA A 5 11.38 -12.87 5.07
CA ALA A 5 11.09 -11.47 4.80
C ALA A 5 10.90 -10.70 6.11
N LYS A 6 11.62 -9.59 6.25
CA LYS A 6 11.51 -8.66 7.39
C LYS A 6 10.70 -7.42 7.04
N ARG A 7 10.55 -7.13 5.76
CA ARG A 7 9.83 -5.96 5.24
C ARG A 7 8.98 -6.39 4.05
N VAL A 8 7.81 -5.77 3.93
CA VAL A 8 6.88 -5.98 2.81
C VAL A 8 6.60 -4.64 2.18
N ILE A 9 6.84 -4.52 0.89
CA ILE A 9 6.46 -3.35 0.08
C ILE A 9 5.40 -3.82 -0.91
N PHE A 10 4.22 -3.20 -0.89
CA PHE A 10 3.13 -3.50 -1.79
C PHE A 10 3.00 -2.38 -2.83
N LEU A 11 3.58 -2.59 -4.00
CA LEU A 11 3.49 -1.68 -5.15
C LEU A 11 2.18 -1.92 -5.88
N PHE A 12 1.13 -1.25 -5.46
CA PHE A 12 -0.20 -1.40 -6.03
C PHE A 12 -0.42 -0.44 -7.20
N MET A 13 -0.54 -0.98 -8.39
CA MET A 13 -0.87 -0.22 -9.59
C MET A 13 -2.39 -0.03 -9.70
N HIS A 14 -2.86 1.10 -9.21
CA HIS A 14 -4.28 1.48 -9.24
C HIS A 14 -4.82 1.57 -10.67
N GLY A 15 -5.98 0.99 -10.91
CA GLY A 15 -6.59 0.92 -12.24
C GLY A 15 -6.33 -0.37 -13.00
N GLY A 16 -5.36 -1.16 -12.57
CA GLY A 16 -5.03 -2.48 -13.10
C GLY A 16 -4.34 -2.44 -14.47
N PRO A 17 -3.06 -2.78 -14.54
CA PRO A 17 -2.37 -2.96 -15.81
C PRO A 17 -2.91 -4.19 -16.55
N SER A 18 -2.86 -4.16 -17.89
CA SER A 18 -3.25 -5.31 -18.72
C SER A 18 -2.21 -6.43 -18.60
N GLN A 19 -2.53 -7.51 -17.92
CA GLN A 19 -1.62 -8.65 -17.78
C GLN A 19 -1.27 -9.29 -19.12
N VAL A 20 -2.20 -9.32 -20.08
CA VAL A 20 -1.97 -9.89 -21.42
C VAL A 20 -1.01 -9.06 -22.27
N ASP A 21 -0.79 -7.82 -21.90
CA ASP A 21 0.16 -6.90 -22.56
C ASP A 21 1.49 -6.80 -21.83
N LEU A 22 1.63 -7.41 -20.65
CA LEU A 22 2.81 -7.25 -19.79
C LEU A 22 3.58 -8.55 -19.53
N PHE A 23 2.92 -9.59 -19.04
CA PHE A 23 3.58 -10.82 -18.58
C PHE A 23 2.95 -12.12 -19.07
N ASP A 24 1.73 -12.07 -19.63
CA ASP A 24 0.93 -13.25 -19.93
C ASP A 24 0.48 -13.23 -21.40
N PRO A 25 1.40 -13.40 -22.38
CA PRO A 25 1.06 -13.45 -23.78
C PRO A 25 0.09 -14.58 -24.07
N LYS A 26 -0.93 -14.30 -24.89
CA LYS A 26 -1.96 -15.26 -25.26
C LYS A 26 -1.85 -15.63 -26.74
N PRO A 27 -1.18 -16.73 -27.09
CA PRO A 27 -1.05 -17.14 -28.51
C PRO A 27 -2.40 -17.34 -29.22
N GLN A 28 -3.45 -17.64 -28.48
CA GLN A 28 -4.79 -17.76 -29.07
C GLN A 28 -5.35 -16.41 -29.51
N LEU A 29 -5.04 -15.30 -28.80
CA LEU A 29 -5.44 -13.96 -29.24
C LEU A 29 -4.74 -13.55 -30.55
N GLU A 30 -3.50 -14.01 -30.78
CA GLU A 30 -2.81 -13.76 -32.06
C GLU A 30 -3.52 -14.46 -33.23
N LYS A 31 -4.00 -15.69 -33.03
CA LYS A 31 -4.69 -16.47 -34.06
C LYS A 31 -6.11 -15.95 -34.35
N ASP A 32 -6.74 -15.39 -33.33
CA ASP A 32 -8.13 -14.95 -33.39
C ASP A 32 -8.29 -13.43 -33.44
N ASP A 33 -7.21 -12.70 -33.67
CA ASP A 33 -7.20 -11.25 -33.80
C ASP A 33 -8.25 -10.77 -34.81
N GLY A 34 -9.06 -9.80 -34.42
CA GLY A 34 -10.16 -9.25 -35.22
C GLY A 34 -11.43 -10.09 -35.29
N LYS A 35 -11.46 -11.31 -34.74
CA LYS A 35 -12.65 -12.16 -34.74
C LYS A 35 -13.60 -11.79 -33.58
N PRO A 36 -14.91 -12.05 -33.72
CA PRO A 36 -15.84 -11.89 -32.60
C PRO A 36 -15.54 -12.90 -31.49
N LEU A 37 -15.95 -12.55 -30.25
CA LEU A 37 -15.85 -13.46 -29.12
C LEU A 37 -16.60 -14.78 -29.39
N PRO A 38 -15.98 -15.95 -29.20
CA PRO A 38 -16.60 -17.25 -29.45
C PRO A 38 -17.53 -17.72 -28.30
N PHE A 39 -17.74 -16.92 -27.28
CA PHE A 39 -18.54 -17.23 -26.10
C PHE A 39 -19.23 -15.96 -25.56
N ASP A 40 -20.26 -16.16 -24.77
CA ASP A 40 -20.91 -15.07 -24.03
C ASP A 40 -20.03 -14.64 -22.85
N ALA A 41 -19.47 -13.47 -22.94
CA ALA A 41 -18.71 -12.87 -21.86
C ALA A 41 -19.60 -12.00 -20.96
N SER A 42 -19.19 -11.82 -19.72
CA SER A 42 -19.85 -10.92 -18.78
C SER A 42 -19.94 -9.51 -19.34
N ARG A 43 -21.03 -8.80 -19.02
CA ARG A 43 -21.24 -7.40 -19.47
C ARG A 43 -20.10 -6.51 -18.98
N VAL A 44 -19.53 -5.72 -19.87
CA VAL A 44 -18.60 -4.65 -19.50
C VAL A 44 -19.41 -3.45 -18.98
N GLN A 45 -19.01 -2.87 -17.86
CA GLN A 45 -19.81 -1.88 -17.15
C GLN A 45 -19.96 -0.55 -17.92
N PHE A 46 -18.91 -0.10 -18.59
CA PHE A 46 -18.83 1.24 -19.18
C PHE A 46 -18.46 1.29 -20.68
N ALA A 47 -18.37 0.14 -21.33
CA ALA A 47 -17.98 0.09 -22.73
C ALA A 47 -18.78 -0.97 -23.51
N SER A 48 -18.89 -0.78 -24.83
CA SER A 48 -19.34 -1.84 -25.73
C SER A 48 -18.19 -2.84 -25.93
N ARG A 49 -18.54 -4.10 -26.13
CA ARG A 49 -17.55 -5.14 -26.49
C ARG A 49 -17.15 -4.96 -27.94
N GLY A 50 -15.83 -5.07 -28.17
CA GLY A 50 -15.25 -5.19 -29.50
C GLY A 50 -14.93 -6.64 -29.84
N ASN A 51 -14.21 -6.82 -30.93
CA ASN A 51 -13.63 -8.09 -31.32
C ASN A 51 -12.40 -8.42 -30.46
N LEU A 52 -11.94 -9.68 -30.56
CA LEU A 52 -10.67 -10.09 -29.97
C LEU A 52 -9.53 -9.25 -30.55
N MET A 53 -8.60 -8.88 -29.70
CA MET A 53 -7.43 -8.08 -30.05
C MET A 53 -6.19 -8.76 -29.48
N LYS A 54 -5.23 -9.03 -30.35
CA LYS A 54 -3.89 -9.44 -29.90
C LYS A 54 -3.18 -8.30 -29.20
N SER A 55 -2.21 -8.63 -28.36
CA SER A 55 -1.33 -7.62 -27.80
C SER A 55 -0.55 -6.90 -28.94
N PRO A 56 -0.54 -5.56 -28.97
CA PRO A 56 0.26 -4.81 -29.93
C PRO A 56 1.76 -4.86 -29.62
N TRP A 57 2.13 -5.36 -28.44
CA TRP A 57 3.49 -5.37 -27.92
C TRP A 57 4.19 -6.71 -28.15
N ARG A 58 5.49 -6.64 -28.38
CA ARG A 58 6.31 -7.84 -28.53
C ARG A 58 6.71 -8.39 -27.16
N PHE A 59 6.76 -9.71 -27.08
CA PHE A 59 7.23 -10.44 -25.91
C PHE A 59 8.56 -11.11 -26.22
N ARG A 60 9.41 -11.19 -25.19
CA ARG A 60 10.66 -11.94 -25.23
C ARG A 60 10.87 -12.70 -23.94
N PRO A 61 11.53 -13.88 -23.98
CA PRO A 61 11.96 -14.55 -22.77
C PRO A 61 13.08 -13.72 -22.09
N CYS A 62 12.99 -13.57 -20.77
CA CYS A 62 13.93 -12.80 -19.96
C CYS A 62 14.45 -13.67 -18.81
N GLY A 63 15.69 -13.42 -18.41
CA GLY A 63 16.39 -14.20 -17.38
C GLY A 63 16.68 -15.64 -17.78
N GLU A 64 17.29 -16.40 -16.88
CA GLU A 64 17.53 -17.84 -17.04
C GLU A 64 16.21 -18.63 -16.93
N SER A 65 15.23 -18.09 -16.20
CA SER A 65 13.87 -18.64 -16.06
C SER A 65 13.09 -18.61 -17.37
N GLY A 66 13.49 -17.76 -18.34
CA GLY A 66 12.76 -17.58 -19.60
C GLY A 66 11.39 -16.91 -19.42
N LEU A 67 11.20 -16.11 -18.38
CA LEU A 67 9.95 -15.41 -18.11
C LEU A 67 9.54 -14.53 -19.31
N PRO A 68 8.37 -14.75 -19.93
CA PRO A 68 7.91 -13.90 -21.01
C PRO A 68 7.58 -12.50 -20.49
N MET A 69 8.26 -11.49 -21.03
CA MET A 69 8.04 -10.10 -20.68
C MET A 69 7.84 -9.25 -21.91
N SER A 70 6.93 -8.30 -21.80
CA SER A 70 6.65 -7.31 -22.86
C SER A 70 7.81 -6.33 -23.00
N GLU A 71 7.99 -5.80 -24.23
CA GLU A 71 8.94 -4.71 -24.52
C GLU A 71 8.61 -3.39 -23.79
N LEU A 72 7.43 -3.27 -23.19
CA LEU A 72 7.08 -2.15 -22.31
C LEU A 72 7.96 -2.09 -21.07
N TRP A 73 8.49 -3.22 -20.63
CA TRP A 73 9.38 -3.30 -19.48
C TRP A 73 10.83 -3.02 -19.90
N GLN A 74 11.34 -1.84 -19.60
CA GLN A 74 12.70 -1.45 -19.95
C GLN A 74 13.74 -1.93 -18.94
N HIS A 75 13.43 -1.92 -17.65
CA HIS A 75 14.35 -2.23 -16.56
C HIS A 75 14.07 -3.55 -15.87
N LEU A 76 12.80 -3.93 -15.75
CA LEU A 76 12.39 -5.14 -15.05
C LEU A 76 13.01 -6.45 -15.59
N PRO A 77 13.31 -6.59 -16.89
CA PRO A 77 14.03 -7.75 -17.41
C PRO A 77 15.38 -8.05 -16.77
N GLN A 78 16.03 -7.04 -16.19
CA GLN A 78 17.33 -7.21 -15.51
C GLN A 78 17.24 -8.01 -14.22
N VAL A 79 16.03 -8.09 -13.63
CA VAL A 79 15.74 -8.82 -12.38
C VAL A 79 14.70 -9.93 -12.59
N ALA A 80 14.56 -10.41 -13.84
CA ALA A 80 13.54 -11.39 -14.22
C ALA A 80 13.59 -12.66 -13.37
N ASP A 81 14.78 -13.13 -13.02
CA ASP A 81 14.99 -14.36 -12.24
C ASP A 81 14.64 -14.21 -10.75
N GLU A 82 14.49 -12.98 -10.28
CA GLU A 82 14.03 -12.69 -8.91
C GLU A 82 12.50 -12.57 -8.82
N LEU A 83 11.79 -12.63 -9.94
CA LEU A 83 10.34 -12.49 -10.00
C LEU A 83 9.62 -13.83 -9.86
N CYS A 84 8.60 -13.86 -9.02
CA CYS A 84 7.65 -14.94 -8.94
C CYS A 84 6.30 -14.50 -9.52
N MET A 85 5.96 -14.99 -10.71
CA MET A 85 4.71 -14.64 -11.39
C MET A 85 3.58 -15.58 -10.99
N VAL A 86 2.47 -15.02 -10.50
CA VAL A 86 1.27 -15.77 -10.12
C VAL A 86 0.16 -15.52 -11.15
N HIS A 87 0.18 -16.26 -12.26
CA HIS A 87 -0.78 -16.12 -13.37
C HIS A 87 -2.20 -16.58 -13.02
N SER A 88 -2.37 -17.39 -11.98
CA SER A 88 -3.66 -17.97 -11.59
C SER A 88 -4.53 -17.07 -10.72
N MET A 89 -4.07 -15.86 -10.39
CA MET A 89 -4.89 -14.92 -9.63
C MET A 89 -6.03 -14.39 -10.50
N CYS A 90 -7.24 -14.50 -9.99
CA CYS A 90 -8.44 -13.99 -10.65
C CYS A 90 -9.32 -13.24 -9.66
N GLU A 91 -10.09 -12.30 -10.18
CA GLU A 91 -11.06 -11.51 -9.44
C GLU A 91 -12.46 -11.69 -10.03
N THR A 92 -13.47 -11.63 -9.17
CA THR A 92 -14.87 -11.79 -9.58
C THR A 92 -15.60 -10.49 -9.78
N ASN A 93 -15.06 -9.39 -9.24
CA ASN A 93 -15.68 -8.07 -9.32
C ASN A 93 -15.10 -7.25 -10.48
N VAL A 94 -15.96 -6.86 -11.40
CA VAL A 94 -15.61 -6.03 -12.58
C VAL A 94 -15.50 -4.53 -12.25
N SER A 95 -15.88 -4.12 -11.03
CA SER A 95 -15.81 -2.73 -10.58
C SER A 95 -14.48 -2.47 -9.87
N HIS A 96 -13.78 -1.42 -10.27
CA HIS A 96 -12.51 -1.02 -9.66
C HIS A 96 -12.59 -0.91 -8.13
N GLY A 97 -13.67 -0.34 -7.59
CA GLY A 97 -13.84 -0.15 -6.14
C GLY A 97 -13.85 -1.47 -5.37
N GLY A 98 -14.69 -2.41 -5.78
CA GLY A 98 -14.78 -3.73 -5.14
C GLY A 98 -13.52 -4.56 -5.36
N ALA A 99 -12.96 -4.54 -6.58
CA ALA A 99 -11.73 -5.27 -6.90
C ALA A 99 -10.53 -4.76 -6.08
N CYS A 100 -10.34 -3.45 -5.97
CA CYS A 100 -9.29 -2.85 -5.12
C CYS A 100 -9.48 -3.24 -3.65
N MET A 101 -10.68 -3.11 -3.13
CA MET A 101 -10.98 -3.52 -1.75
C MET A 101 -10.65 -4.99 -1.50
N LYS A 102 -11.01 -5.88 -2.44
CA LYS A 102 -10.72 -7.31 -2.32
C LYS A 102 -9.22 -7.60 -2.36
N MET A 103 -8.45 -6.92 -3.20
CA MET A 103 -6.99 -7.05 -3.23
C MET A 103 -6.34 -6.63 -1.91
N HIS A 104 -6.84 -5.60 -1.26
CA HIS A 104 -6.28 -5.09 -0.01
C HIS A 104 -6.78 -5.80 1.24
N THR A 105 -8.04 -6.29 1.24
CA THR A 105 -8.74 -6.76 2.45
C THR A 105 -9.29 -8.19 2.34
N GLY A 106 -9.21 -8.80 1.15
CA GLY A 106 -9.77 -10.13 0.88
C GLY A 106 -11.30 -10.15 0.66
N HIS A 107 -11.98 -8.98 0.65
CA HIS A 107 -13.42 -8.92 0.41
C HIS A 107 -13.83 -7.64 -0.33
N GLU A 108 -14.77 -7.77 -1.28
CA GLU A 108 -15.16 -6.69 -2.19
C GLU A 108 -16.15 -5.66 -1.61
N ALA A 109 -16.86 -6.00 -0.53
CA ALA A 109 -17.92 -5.17 0.05
C ALA A 109 -17.84 -5.03 1.57
N LEU A 110 -17.39 -6.05 2.30
CA LEU A 110 -17.29 -6.00 3.75
C LEU A 110 -15.99 -5.32 4.17
N VAL A 111 -16.11 -4.39 5.10
CA VAL A 111 -14.94 -3.75 5.73
C VAL A 111 -14.21 -4.78 6.59
N ARG A 112 -13.02 -5.18 6.15
CA ARG A 112 -12.14 -6.14 6.82
C ARG A 112 -10.76 -5.51 7.01
N PRO A 113 -9.94 -6.05 7.93
CA PRO A 113 -8.57 -5.57 8.08
C PRO A 113 -7.79 -5.74 6.78
N SER A 114 -7.02 -4.73 6.45
CA SER A 114 -6.13 -4.76 5.28
C SER A 114 -4.95 -5.71 5.49
N LEU A 115 -4.29 -6.07 4.40
CA LEU A 115 -3.09 -6.93 4.42
C LEU A 115 -2.04 -6.40 5.42
N GLY A 116 -1.71 -5.10 5.37
CA GLY A 116 -0.74 -4.51 6.29
C GLY A 116 -1.19 -4.53 7.75
N SER A 117 -2.49 -4.37 8.01
CA SER A 117 -3.06 -4.51 9.36
C SER A 117 -2.92 -5.93 9.89
N TRP A 118 -3.16 -6.95 9.06
CA TRP A 118 -2.94 -8.35 9.45
C TRP A 118 -1.47 -8.67 9.70
N VAL A 119 -0.56 -8.14 8.87
CA VAL A 119 0.88 -8.34 9.03
C VAL A 119 1.35 -7.75 10.37
N THR A 120 0.97 -6.51 10.68
CA THR A 120 1.38 -5.86 11.94
C THR A 120 0.71 -6.49 13.16
N TYR A 121 -0.53 -6.98 13.04
CA TYR A 121 -1.22 -7.68 14.11
C TYR A 121 -0.58 -9.03 14.42
N GLY A 122 -0.27 -9.82 13.40
CA GLY A 122 0.26 -11.17 13.57
C GLY A 122 1.77 -11.24 13.87
N LEU A 123 2.55 -10.32 13.31
CA LEU A 123 4.02 -10.34 13.39
C LEU A 123 4.61 -9.19 14.20
N GLY A 124 3.81 -8.16 14.50
CA GLY A 124 4.28 -6.95 15.17
C GLY A 124 5.14 -6.06 14.27
N THR A 125 5.96 -5.24 14.90
CA THR A 125 6.95 -4.38 14.25
C THR A 125 8.23 -4.31 15.08
N GLU A 126 9.38 -4.33 14.41
CA GLU A 126 10.69 -4.11 15.04
C GLU A 126 10.93 -2.62 15.31
N ASN A 127 10.24 -1.73 14.58
CA ASN A 127 10.40 -0.29 14.72
C ASN A 127 9.49 0.26 15.83
N GLN A 128 10.08 1.02 16.75
CA GLN A 128 9.36 1.64 17.86
C GLN A 128 9.05 3.12 17.63
N ASP A 129 9.71 3.76 16.65
CA ASP A 129 9.65 5.21 16.42
C ASP A 129 8.84 5.60 15.20
N LEU A 130 8.51 4.62 14.33
CA LEU A 130 7.70 4.79 13.13
C LEU A 130 6.58 3.75 13.11
N PRO A 131 5.46 4.02 12.39
CA PRO A 131 4.39 3.05 12.23
C PRO A 131 4.89 1.76 11.57
N GLY A 132 4.40 0.62 12.02
CA GLY A 132 4.69 -0.66 11.39
C GLY A 132 4.04 -0.84 10.02
N PHE A 133 3.00 -0.05 9.72
CA PHE A 133 2.31 -0.04 8.45
C PHE A 133 2.10 1.41 7.98
N VAL A 134 2.69 1.75 6.84
CA VAL A 134 2.57 3.06 6.19
C VAL A 134 1.94 2.88 4.82
N THR A 135 1.05 3.77 4.44
CA THR A 135 0.53 3.90 3.07
C THR A 135 0.94 5.25 2.50
N ILE A 136 1.44 5.28 1.26
CA ILE A 136 2.03 6.49 0.66
C ILE A 136 1.07 7.05 -0.39
N CYS A 137 0.76 8.35 -0.28
CA CYS A 137 -0.12 9.09 -1.18
C CYS A 137 -1.42 8.34 -1.53
N PRO A 138 -2.18 7.83 -0.52
CA PRO A 138 -3.35 7.01 -0.78
C PRO A 138 -4.46 7.80 -1.47
N THR A 139 -5.23 7.11 -2.33
CA THR A 139 -6.43 7.67 -2.93
C THR A 139 -7.63 7.61 -1.99
N SER A 140 -8.57 8.55 -2.13
CA SER A 140 -9.89 8.47 -1.51
C SER A 140 -10.90 7.64 -2.33
N LEU A 141 -10.54 7.27 -3.58
CA LEU A 141 -11.38 6.45 -4.46
C LEU A 141 -11.17 4.94 -4.23
N HIS A 142 -12.06 4.14 -4.81
CA HIS A 142 -11.93 2.68 -4.92
C HIS A 142 -11.62 1.97 -3.59
N GLY A 143 -12.46 2.23 -2.60
CA GLY A 143 -12.30 1.69 -1.24
C GLY A 143 -11.69 2.69 -0.26
N GLY A 144 -10.90 3.65 -0.75
CA GLY A 144 -10.34 4.73 0.06
C GLY A 144 -9.62 4.22 1.31
N VAL A 145 -9.97 4.78 2.46
CA VAL A 145 -9.36 4.42 3.76
C VAL A 145 -9.56 2.96 4.17
N ASN A 146 -10.56 2.27 3.61
CA ASN A 146 -10.76 0.85 3.91
C ASN A 146 -9.63 -0.03 3.37
N ASN A 147 -8.92 0.42 2.33
CA ASN A 147 -7.80 -0.33 1.74
C ASN A 147 -6.59 -0.45 2.70
N PHE A 148 -6.50 0.38 3.72
CA PHE A 148 -5.44 0.35 4.73
C PHE A 148 -5.97 0.40 6.17
N GLY A 149 -7.27 0.20 6.35
CA GLY A 149 -7.94 0.20 7.65
C GLY A 149 -7.68 -1.05 8.46
N ALA A 150 -7.75 -0.92 9.79
CA ALA A 150 -7.67 -2.04 10.73
C ALA A 150 -9.01 -2.76 10.93
N ALA A 151 -10.15 -2.15 10.53
CA ALA A 151 -11.51 -2.67 10.73
C ALA A 151 -11.77 -3.11 12.17
N PHE A 152 -11.95 -4.42 12.42
CA PHE A 152 -12.21 -4.98 13.75
C PHE A 152 -10.92 -5.27 14.56
N LEU A 153 -9.73 -5.11 13.97
CA LEU A 153 -8.47 -5.19 14.71
C LEU A 153 -8.24 -3.89 15.52
N PRO A 154 -7.38 -3.94 16.55
CA PRO A 154 -7.03 -2.73 17.29
C PRO A 154 -6.51 -1.61 16.38
N PRO A 155 -6.88 -0.34 16.62
CA PRO A 155 -6.48 0.80 15.80
C PRO A 155 -4.97 0.97 15.62
N ALA A 156 -4.16 0.43 16.55
CA ALA A 156 -2.70 0.45 16.48
C ALA A 156 -2.13 -0.27 15.22
N HIS A 157 -2.93 -1.10 14.56
CA HIS A 157 -2.55 -1.84 13.37
C HIS A 157 -3.05 -1.20 12.07
N GLN A 158 -3.70 -0.04 12.17
CA GLN A 158 -4.16 0.70 10.99
C GLN A 158 -2.97 1.30 10.24
N GLY A 159 -3.06 1.31 8.91
CA GLY A 159 -2.08 2.01 8.08
C GLY A 159 -2.09 3.51 8.35
N VAL A 160 -0.91 4.07 8.54
CA VAL A 160 -0.72 5.51 8.74
C VAL A 160 -0.42 6.15 7.38
N PRO A 161 -1.27 7.07 6.89
CA PRO A 161 -1.05 7.69 5.60
C PRO A 161 0.08 8.72 5.65
N LEU A 162 1.00 8.61 4.71
CA LEU A 162 1.91 9.67 4.31
C LEU A 162 1.25 10.43 3.15
N GLY A 163 0.83 11.65 3.40
CA GLY A 163 -0.06 12.42 2.55
C GLY A 163 -1.55 12.15 2.83
N THR A 164 -2.38 13.19 2.67
CA THR A 164 -3.82 13.10 2.91
C THR A 164 -4.50 12.26 1.83
N PRO A 165 -5.33 11.27 2.19
CA PRO A 165 -6.12 10.53 1.21
C PRO A 165 -6.99 11.48 0.38
N GLY A 166 -6.85 11.45 -0.95
CA GLY A 166 -7.50 12.43 -1.82
C GLY A 166 -7.74 11.93 -3.24
N TYR A 167 -8.42 12.79 -4.02
CA TYR A 167 -8.51 12.69 -5.47
C TYR A 167 -8.55 14.09 -6.07
N PRO A 168 -7.56 14.51 -6.86
CA PRO A 168 -6.34 13.74 -7.16
C PRO A 168 -5.53 13.42 -5.90
N ASN A 169 -4.67 12.41 -5.97
CA ASN A 169 -3.81 12.01 -4.85
C ASN A 169 -2.84 13.14 -4.50
N THR A 170 -2.46 13.23 -3.22
CA THR A 170 -1.36 14.09 -2.78
C THR A 170 -0.10 13.78 -3.58
N LEU A 171 0.60 14.80 -4.07
CA LEU A 171 1.90 14.60 -4.71
C LEU A 171 2.94 14.21 -3.66
N ALA A 172 3.87 13.33 -4.01
CA ALA A 172 4.86 12.81 -3.08
C ALA A 172 5.72 13.91 -2.43
N LYS A 173 6.06 14.96 -3.18
CA LYS A 173 6.80 16.12 -2.67
C LYS A 173 6.06 16.92 -1.57
N ASP A 174 4.73 16.83 -1.57
CA ASP A 174 3.86 17.54 -0.62
C ASP A 174 3.35 16.58 0.48
N ALA A 175 3.66 15.30 0.39
CA ALA A 175 3.20 14.28 1.32
C ALA A 175 3.85 14.45 2.70
N LYS A 176 3.01 14.49 3.73
CA LYS A 176 3.42 14.62 5.13
C LYS A 176 2.55 13.73 5.99
N PHE A 177 3.10 13.26 7.10
CA PHE A 177 2.25 12.68 8.14
C PHE A 177 1.42 13.81 8.78
N GLU A 178 0.13 13.58 8.93
CA GLU A 178 -0.74 14.56 9.58
C GLU A 178 -0.36 14.76 11.05
N PHE A 179 -0.59 15.98 11.54
CA PHE A 179 -0.38 16.36 12.95
C PHE A 179 1.05 16.34 13.45
N MET A 180 2.06 16.14 12.60
CA MET A 180 3.47 16.15 12.99
C MET A 180 3.93 17.51 13.55
N ASN A 181 3.38 18.62 13.04
CA ASN A 181 3.83 19.98 13.35
C ASN A 181 2.82 20.79 14.20
N ARG A 182 1.89 20.13 14.88
CA ARG A 182 1.00 20.84 15.81
C ARG A 182 1.71 21.18 17.12
N SER A 183 2.48 22.26 17.09
CA SER A 183 3.18 22.79 18.27
C SER A 183 2.30 23.72 19.10
N LEU A 184 1.13 23.26 19.55
CA LEU A 184 0.45 23.95 20.65
C LEU A 184 1.19 23.76 21.99
N TRP A 185 2.09 22.77 22.04
CA TRP A 185 2.81 22.32 23.22
C TRP A 185 4.27 22.06 22.87
N SER A 186 5.19 22.39 23.78
CA SER A 186 6.58 21.95 23.67
C SER A 186 6.70 20.44 23.81
N GLY A 187 7.78 19.84 23.32
CA GLY A 187 8.02 18.40 23.45
C GLY A 187 8.02 17.92 24.91
N GLU A 188 8.45 18.79 25.86
CA GLU A 188 8.43 18.47 27.27
C GLU A 188 7.01 18.49 27.85
N GLU A 189 6.18 19.43 27.45
CA GLU A 189 4.77 19.48 27.83
C GLU A 189 3.99 18.28 27.26
N GLN A 190 4.21 17.93 26.01
CA GLN A 190 3.60 16.72 25.41
C GLN A 190 3.99 15.44 26.16
N ARG A 191 5.26 15.30 26.53
CA ARG A 191 5.73 14.16 27.34
C ARG A 191 5.01 14.10 28.69
N ARG A 192 4.90 15.21 29.39
CA ARG A 192 4.19 15.30 30.68
C ARG A 192 2.70 14.94 30.54
N GLN A 193 2.07 15.34 29.43
CA GLN A 193 0.67 14.97 29.17
C GLN A 193 0.52 13.45 28.96
N ILE A 194 1.39 12.83 28.16
CA ILE A 194 1.38 11.38 27.93
C ILE A 194 1.63 10.64 29.23
N GLU A 195 2.59 11.05 30.03
CA GLU A 195 2.85 10.47 31.36
C GLU A 195 1.65 10.60 32.30
N THR A 196 0.97 11.74 32.28
CA THR A 196 -0.23 11.96 33.09
C THR A 196 -1.38 11.04 32.67
N LEU A 197 -1.60 10.93 31.35
CA LEU A 197 -2.61 10.00 30.80
C LEU A 197 -2.30 8.55 31.15
N ARG A 198 -1.02 8.15 31.12
CA ARG A 198 -0.60 6.80 31.52
C ARG A 198 -0.89 6.55 32.99
N ARG A 199 -0.53 7.47 33.88
CA ARG A 199 -0.84 7.35 35.32
C ARG A 199 -2.34 7.27 35.59
N LEU A 200 -3.15 8.04 34.90
CA LEU A 200 -4.62 7.98 35.03
C LEU A 200 -5.17 6.63 34.53
N HIS A 201 -4.60 6.09 33.45
CA HIS A 201 -4.95 4.76 32.96
C HIS A 201 -4.61 3.67 33.97
N ASP A 202 -3.40 3.70 34.53
CA ASP A 202 -2.95 2.74 35.54
C ASP A 202 -3.84 2.78 36.80
N LEU A 203 -4.19 3.97 37.26
CA LEU A 203 -5.13 4.14 38.40
C LEU A 203 -6.51 3.56 38.09
N SER A 204 -7.02 3.81 36.85
CA SER A 204 -8.31 3.26 36.41
C SER A 204 -8.28 1.74 36.32
N ASN A 205 -7.19 1.14 35.86
CA ASN A 205 -7.05 -0.31 35.80
C ASN A 205 -6.98 -0.98 37.18
N HIS A 206 -6.44 -0.30 38.19
CA HIS A 206 -6.44 -0.80 39.58
C HIS A 206 -7.81 -0.75 40.23
N THR A 207 -8.72 0.11 39.74
CA THR A 207 -10.06 0.29 40.31
C THR A 207 -11.15 -0.43 39.52
N SER A 208 -10.87 -0.81 38.28
CA SER A 208 -11.81 -1.48 37.36
C SER A 208 -11.32 -2.91 37.06
N SER A 209 -12.25 -3.83 36.79
CA SER A 209 -11.88 -5.16 36.28
C SER A 209 -11.02 -5.03 35.04
N ALA A 210 -9.79 -5.55 35.05
CA ALA A 210 -8.80 -5.44 33.97
C ALA A 210 -9.23 -6.02 32.62
N SER A 211 -10.41 -6.56 32.51
CA SER A 211 -11.00 -7.19 31.32
C SER A 211 -12.07 -6.34 30.64
N SER A 212 -12.22 -5.06 31.00
CA SER A 212 -13.21 -4.22 30.31
C SER A 212 -12.73 -3.84 28.89
N PRO A 213 -13.58 -3.92 27.86
CA PRO A 213 -13.22 -3.49 26.49
C PRO A 213 -12.71 -2.04 26.43
N SER A 214 -13.17 -1.19 27.34
CA SER A 214 -12.73 0.21 27.46
C SER A 214 -11.26 0.35 27.90
N ALA A 215 -10.73 -0.55 28.71
CA ALA A 215 -9.33 -0.50 29.17
C ALA A 215 -8.37 -0.84 28.00
N ALA A 216 -8.68 -1.86 27.21
CA ALA A 216 -7.89 -2.21 26.04
C ALA A 216 -7.91 -1.12 24.94
N GLU A 217 -9.05 -0.47 24.76
CA GLU A 217 -9.19 0.65 23.81
C GLU A 217 -8.37 1.86 24.26
N LEU A 218 -8.40 2.19 25.54
CA LEU A 218 -7.62 3.31 26.10
C LEU A 218 -6.11 3.02 26.00
N GLU A 219 -5.67 1.81 26.29
CA GLU A 219 -4.27 1.39 26.11
C GLU A 219 -3.81 1.53 24.65
N ALA A 220 -4.66 1.12 23.69
CA ALA A 220 -4.36 1.27 22.27
C ALA A 220 -4.22 2.75 21.86
N ARG A 221 -5.07 3.64 22.41
CA ARG A 221 -4.98 5.09 22.18
C ARG A 221 -3.70 5.69 22.78
N LEU A 222 -3.33 5.29 23.99
CA LEU A 222 -2.09 5.73 24.63
C LEU A 222 -0.86 5.34 23.79
N LYS A 223 -0.79 4.11 23.33
CA LYS A 223 0.28 3.64 22.42
C LYS A 223 0.33 4.45 21.12
N SER A 224 -0.82 4.83 20.59
CA SER A 224 -0.89 5.67 19.39
C SER A 224 -0.34 7.08 19.65
N PHE A 225 -0.64 7.68 20.81
CA PHE A 225 -0.09 8.99 21.18
C PHE A 225 1.42 8.94 21.40
N GLU A 226 1.93 7.90 22.06
CA GLU A 226 3.36 7.68 22.26
C GLU A 226 4.11 7.50 20.93
N LEU A 227 3.54 6.72 20.01
CA LEU A 227 4.10 6.56 18.68
C LEU A 227 4.13 7.90 17.95
N ALA A 228 3.01 8.65 17.93
CA ALA A 228 2.94 9.97 17.31
C ALA A 228 3.98 10.93 17.87
N PHE A 229 4.23 10.89 19.19
CA PHE A 229 5.27 11.71 19.82
C PHE A 229 6.68 11.31 19.35
N ARG A 230 7.01 10.02 19.30
CA ARG A 230 8.31 9.55 18.80
C ARG A 230 8.50 9.84 17.31
N MET A 231 7.45 9.74 16.52
CA MET A 231 7.47 10.07 15.09
C MET A 231 7.91 11.50 14.80
N GLN A 232 7.61 12.46 15.68
CA GLN A 232 8.00 13.86 15.48
C GLN A 232 9.51 14.05 15.30
N SER A 233 10.31 13.19 15.88
CA SER A 233 11.77 13.22 15.75
C SER A 233 12.34 12.27 14.69
N ALA A 234 11.65 11.16 14.42
CA ALA A 234 12.13 10.12 13.52
C ALA A 234 11.70 10.37 12.06
N ALA A 235 10.45 10.72 11.84
CA ALA A 235 9.89 10.84 10.50
C ALA A 235 10.56 11.95 9.64
N PRO A 236 10.92 13.14 10.14
CA PRO A 236 11.61 14.14 9.31
C PRO A 236 12.93 13.65 8.73
N LYS A 237 13.63 12.75 9.43
CA LYS A 237 14.91 12.20 8.96
C LYS A 237 14.73 11.19 7.82
N VAL A 238 13.63 10.44 7.86
CA VAL A 238 13.30 9.42 6.84
C VAL A 238 12.72 10.06 5.59
N LEU A 239 11.99 11.18 5.75
CA LEU A 239 11.36 11.89 4.64
C LEU A 239 12.28 12.89 3.94
N ASP A 240 13.50 13.07 4.42
CA ASP A 240 14.49 13.99 3.85
C ASP A 240 15.21 13.31 2.68
N LEU A 241 14.55 13.26 1.54
CA LEU A 241 15.07 12.64 0.29
C LEU A 241 16.22 13.45 -0.32
N ASP A 242 16.42 14.70 0.10
CA ASP A 242 17.55 15.52 -0.38
C ASP A 242 18.91 15.03 0.16
N ARG A 243 18.88 14.12 1.15
CA ARG A 243 20.08 13.44 1.66
C ARG A 243 20.53 12.28 0.80
N GLU A 244 19.68 11.79 -0.07
CA GLU A 244 20.02 10.70 -0.96
C GLU A 244 21.03 11.17 -2.02
N THR A 245 21.90 10.26 -2.43
CA THR A 245 22.91 10.58 -3.46
C THR A 245 22.22 10.90 -4.79
N ALA A 246 22.86 11.73 -5.60
CA ALA A 246 22.36 12.04 -6.94
C ALA A 246 22.19 10.75 -7.80
N GLU A 247 23.04 9.75 -7.58
CA GLU A 247 22.94 8.46 -8.25
C GLU A 247 21.67 7.70 -7.82
N THR A 248 21.37 7.67 -6.51
CA THR A 248 20.13 7.09 -5.99
C THR A 248 18.91 7.82 -6.52
N GLN A 249 18.90 9.16 -6.47
CA GLN A 249 17.80 9.96 -6.98
C GLN A 249 17.54 9.68 -8.48
N LYS A 250 18.60 9.57 -9.28
CA LYS A 250 18.50 9.21 -10.70
C LYS A 250 18.01 7.78 -10.91
N LEU A 251 18.46 6.82 -10.08
CA LEU A 251 17.99 5.43 -10.16
C LEU A 251 16.47 5.33 -9.97
N TYR A 252 15.90 6.18 -9.10
CA TYR A 252 14.46 6.27 -8.87
C TYR A 252 13.74 7.22 -9.84
N GLY A 253 14.45 7.81 -10.82
CA GLY A 253 13.87 8.68 -11.84
C GLY A 253 13.36 10.01 -11.31
N LEU A 254 14.02 10.59 -10.30
CA LEU A 254 13.64 11.88 -9.73
C LEU A 254 14.06 13.06 -10.63
N ASP A 255 14.95 12.83 -11.57
CA ASP A 255 15.44 13.80 -12.56
C ASP A 255 14.51 13.94 -13.79
N GLU A 256 13.51 13.07 -13.93
CA GLU A 256 12.58 13.07 -15.05
C GLU A 256 11.16 13.48 -14.56
N PRO A 257 10.53 14.51 -15.15
CA PRO A 257 9.22 15.00 -14.68
C PRO A 257 8.11 13.95 -14.70
N GLU A 258 8.15 13.00 -15.64
CA GLU A 258 7.15 11.95 -15.80
C GLU A 258 7.23 10.90 -14.71
N THR A 259 8.40 10.66 -14.13
CA THR A 259 8.65 9.62 -13.13
C THR A 259 8.87 10.18 -11.71
N GLU A 260 9.20 11.47 -11.58
CA GLU A 260 9.55 12.11 -10.29
C GLU A 260 8.56 11.78 -9.17
N ASN A 261 7.27 11.99 -9.42
CA ASN A 261 6.26 11.79 -8.38
C ASN A 261 6.18 10.34 -7.90
N TYR A 262 6.26 9.37 -8.81
CA TYR A 262 6.24 7.95 -8.47
C TYR A 262 7.59 7.51 -7.89
N GLY A 263 8.68 7.99 -8.44
CA GLY A 263 10.02 7.75 -7.92
C GLY A 263 10.19 8.18 -6.47
N ARG A 264 9.67 9.36 -6.11
CA ARG A 264 9.64 9.83 -4.70
C ARG A 264 8.78 8.96 -3.78
N GLN A 265 7.75 8.30 -4.29
CA GLN A 265 6.96 7.35 -3.50
C GLN A 265 7.71 6.04 -3.27
N CYS A 266 8.55 5.65 -4.22
CA CYS A 266 9.33 4.41 -4.16
C CYS A 266 10.60 4.56 -3.30
N LEU A 267 11.23 5.72 -3.32
CA LEU A 267 12.44 6.05 -2.57
C LEU A 267 12.14 6.24 -1.09
#